data_fa597aedf0cdf15e12c2a85e22d29c9e
#
_entry.id   fa597aedf0cdf15e12c2a85e22d29c9e
#
_cell.length_a   1.000
_cell.length_b   1.000
_cell.length_c   1.000
_cell.angle_alpha   90.00
_cell.angle_beta   90.00
_cell.angle_gamma   90.00
#
_symmetry.space_group_name_H-M   'P 1'
#
loop_
_entity.id
_entity.type
_entity.pdbx_description
1 polymer ?
#
loop_
_entity_poly.entity_id
_entity_poly.type
_entity_poly.pdbx_seq_one_letter_code
_entity_poly.pdbx_strand_id
1 'polypeptide(L)'
;DPGGILRQVYIGKRTPAVARVVARFEQERTEFSADREGIQRLCAQLRAGGALITDTASARVLKALADSGVFQLGGVLIGTHAFTVLGNMLGLRWTSAALRTQDVDVAMNASVSVALPPLQADIPKALESLEMGFLPVPALDVKHPSTSFKVRGKSLRVDVLTPQSRLRSRKPVLIGRFNVAAQPLPFLEFLIEGAEPGAVVNGGGVLIQVPTPARFALHKLIISRERQAALHGKSEKDLSQAAQVISVLVDERPGVLQLAWEAVEKRGAGWIRRAIAGIDAIKRVNPMAHEKICAVLPVARTRRART
;
A
#
# COMPACT_ATOMS: atom_id res chain seq x y z
N ASP A 1 -21.77 14.48 0.89
CA ASP A 1 -21.73 14.42 2.36
C ASP A 1 -22.80 13.42 2.84
N PRO A 2 -22.47 12.35 3.56
CA PRO A 2 -23.44 11.34 3.99
C PRO A 2 -24.51 11.86 4.95
N GLY A 3 -24.38 13.09 5.44
CA GLY A 3 -25.29 13.68 6.41
C GLY A 3 -26.31 14.68 5.84
N GLY A 4 -26.38 14.92 4.53
CA GLY A 4 -27.40 15.74 3.92
C GLY A 4 -27.38 17.25 4.28
N ILE A 5 -26.29 17.75 4.84
CA ILE A 5 -26.15 19.16 5.21
C ILE A 5 -25.87 19.96 3.93
N LEU A 6 -26.86 20.67 3.44
CA LEU A 6 -26.73 21.66 2.36
C LEU A 6 -25.86 22.82 2.84
N ARG A 7 -24.64 22.93 2.33
CA ARG A 7 -23.79 24.10 2.53
C ARG A 7 -23.99 25.04 1.34
N GLN A 8 -24.53 26.22 1.60
CA GLN A 8 -24.58 27.29 0.61
C GLN A 8 -23.27 28.09 0.67
N VAL A 9 -22.60 28.19 -0.47
CA VAL A 9 -21.38 28.99 -0.63
C VAL A 9 -21.70 30.15 -1.56
N TYR A 10 -21.53 31.37 -1.10
CA TYR A 10 -21.68 32.54 -1.95
C TYR A 10 -20.45 32.68 -2.86
N ILE A 11 -20.64 32.56 -4.17
CA ILE A 11 -19.57 32.64 -5.18
C ILE A 11 -19.49 34.01 -5.90
N GLY A 12 -20.37 34.94 -5.60
CA GLY A 12 -20.37 36.28 -6.17
C GLY A 12 -21.68 36.67 -6.84
N LYS A 13 -21.74 37.93 -7.35
CA LYS A 13 -22.90 38.41 -8.14
C LYS A 13 -23.05 37.61 -9.42
N ARG A 14 -24.27 37.39 -9.86
CA ARG A 14 -24.60 36.64 -11.08
C ARG A 14 -24.15 37.44 -12.33
N THR A 15 -22.93 37.19 -12.75
CA THR A 15 -22.36 37.73 -14.00
C THR A 15 -22.29 36.62 -15.06
N PRO A 16 -22.15 36.94 -16.38
CA PRO A 16 -21.94 35.90 -17.39
C PRO A 16 -20.73 35.01 -17.16
N ALA A 17 -19.68 35.53 -16.51
CA ALA A 17 -18.52 34.78 -16.13
C ALA A 17 -18.84 33.77 -15.02
N VAL A 18 -19.53 34.20 -13.96
CA VAL A 18 -19.97 33.33 -12.85
C VAL A 18 -20.97 32.27 -13.36
N ALA A 19 -21.89 32.66 -14.27
CA ALA A 19 -22.84 31.70 -14.87
C ALA A 19 -22.12 30.59 -15.64
N ARG A 20 -21.05 30.89 -16.39
CA ARG A 20 -20.24 29.89 -17.10
C ARG A 20 -19.52 28.96 -16.13
N VAL A 21 -18.97 29.47 -15.03
CA VAL A 21 -18.31 28.66 -14.00
C VAL A 21 -19.31 27.71 -13.35
N VAL A 22 -20.51 28.21 -13.02
CA VAL A 22 -21.57 27.36 -12.42
C VAL A 22 -22.02 26.29 -13.40
N ALA A 23 -22.28 26.63 -14.67
CA ALA A 23 -22.69 25.65 -15.67
C ALA A 23 -21.63 24.55 -15.87
N ARG A 24 -20.35 24.93 -15.94
CA ARG A 24 -19.24 23.98 -16.00
C ARG A 24 -19.17 23.09 -14.76
N PHE A 25 -19.34 23.66 -13.59
CA PHE A 25 -19.35 22.90 -12.33
C PHE A 25 -20.54 21.91 -12.27
N GLU A 26 -21.71 22.30 -12.72
CA GLU A 26 -22.89 21.44 -12.79
C GLU A 26 -22.71 20.32 -13.81
N GLN A 27 -22.10 20.60 -14.97
CA GLN A 27 -21.75 19.57 -15.95
C GLN A 27 -20.75 18.57 -15.40
N GLU A 28 -19.63 19.05 -14.86
CA GLU A 28 -18.61 18.21 -14.21
C GLU A 28 -19.22 17.37 -13.06
N ARG A 29 -20.12 17.94 -12.27
CA ARG A 29 -20.83 17.23 -11.20
C ARG A 29 -21.70 16.11 -11.74
N THR A 30 -22.38 16.32 -12.88
CA THR A 30 -23.24 15.30 -13.50
C THR A 30 -22.40 14.15 -14.05
N GLU A 31 -21.29 14.45 -14.74
CA GLU A 31 -20.33 13.46 -15.24
C GLU A 31 -19.72 12.67 -14.08
N PHE A 32 -19.27 13.33 -13.02
CA PHE A 32 -18.77 12.67 -11.80
C PHE A 32 -19.81 11.77 -11.13
N SER A 33 -21.10 12.14 -11.18
CA SER A 33 -22.17 11.30 -10.61
C SER A 33 -22.36 10.02 -11.39
N ALA A 34 -22.34 10.09 -12.73
CA ALA A 34 -22.46 8.93 -13.61
C ALA A 34 -21.28 7.97 -13.45
N ASP A 35 -20.06 8.49 -13.41
CA ASP A 35 -18.85 7.71 -13.18
C ASP A 35 -18.88 7.02 -11.82
N ARG A 36 -19.31 7.73 -10.78
CA ARG A 36 -19.44 7.20 -9.42
C ARG A 36 -20.44 6.06 -9.37
N GLU A 37 -21.59 6.17 -10.01
CA GLU A 37 -22.58 5.11 -10.10
C GLU A 37 -22.05 3.90 -10.88
N GLY A 38 -21.30 4.13 -11.95
CA GLY A 38 -20.61 3.10 -12.71
C GLY A 38 -19.61 2.32 -11.84
N ILE A 39 -18.77 3.02 -11.09
CA ILE A 39 -17.80 2.41 -10.15
C ILE A 39 -18.53 1.62 -9.05
N GLN A 40 -19.63 2.15 -8.50
CA GLN A 40 -20.40 1.45 -7.49
C GLN A 40 -20.99 0.14 -8.01
N ARG A 41 -21.53 0.15 -9.24
CA ARG A 41 -22.03 -1.08 -9.91
C ARG A 41 -20.92 -2.11 -10.11
N LEU A 42 -19.76 -1.70 -10.62
CA LEU A 42 -18.60 -2.58 -10.78
C LEU A 42 -18.14 -3.19 -9.44
N CYS A 43 -18.08 -2.38 -8.39
CA CYS A 43 -17.75 -2.87 -7.04
C CYS A 43 -18.79 -3.86 -6.52
N ALA A 44 -20.09 -3.63 -6.78
CA ALA A 44 -21.15 -4.57 -6.42
C ALA A 44 -21.01 -5.90 -7.15
N GLN A 45 -20.68 -5.88 -8.45
CA GLN A 45 -20.43 -7.08 -9.26
C GLN A 45 -19.20 -7.84 -8.75
N LEU A 46 -18.09 -7.13 -8.47
CA LEU A 46 -16.89 -7.75 -7.90
C LEU A 46 -17.17 -8.41 -6.54
N ARG A 47 -17.95 -7.75 -5.68
CA ARG A 47 -18.39 -8.33 -4.40
C ARG A 47 -19.23 -9.58 -4.58
N ALA A 48 -20.22 -9.56 -5.50
CA ALA A 48 -21.03 -10.72 -5.84
C ALA A 48 -20.17 -11.87 -6.40
N GLY A 49 -19.15 -11.57 -7.18
CA GLY A 49 -18.13 -12.51 -7.66
C GLY A 49 -17.16 -12.98 -6.57
N GLY A 50 -17.26 -12.44 -5.35
CA GLY A 50 -16.47 -12.84 -4.19
C GLY A 50 -15.12 -12.17 -4.07
N ALA A 51 -14.95 -10.98 -4.62
CA ALA A 51 -13.76 -10.17 -4.37
C ALA A 51 -13.57 -9.89 -2.87
N LEU A 52 -12.33 -9.79 -2.46
CA LEU A 52 -11.94 -9.43 -1.10
C LEU A 52 -12.30 -7.98 -0.82
N ILE A 53 -12.95 -7.75 0.31
CA ILE A 53 -13.47 -6.44 0.70
C ILE A 53 -12.60 -5.87 1.82
N THR A 54 -12.20 -4.62 1.66
CA THR A 54 -11.56 -3.84 2.74
C THR A 54 -12.65 -3.39 3.72
N ASP A 55 -12.38 -3.43 5.02
CA ASP A 55 -13.32 -2.95 6.04
C ASP A 55 -13.63 -1.45 5.85
N THR A 56 -14.81 -1.05 6.33
CA THR A 56 -15.34 0.29 6.09
C THR A 56 -14.45 1.39 6.65
N ALA A 57 -13.83 1.19 7.81
CA ALA A 57 -13.02 2.21 8.45
C ALA A 57 -11.71 2.44 7.68
N SER A 58 -11.02 1.35 7.32
CA SER A 58 -9.81 1.40 6.48
C SER A 58 -10.11 1.94 5.08
N ALA A 59 -11.24 1.56 4.47
CA ALA A 59 -11.64 2.07 3.15
C ALA A 59 -11.92 3.58 3.16
N ARG A 60 -12.52 4.11 4.23
CA ARG A 60 -12.70 5.57 4.41
C ARG A 60 -11.35 6.29 4.47
N VAL A 61 -10.38 5.73 5.20
CA VAL A 61 -9.01 6.28 5.26
C VAL A 61 -8.37 6.28 3.89
N LEU A 62 -8.39 5.14 3.20
CA LEU A 62 -7.79 5.01 1.87
C LEU A 62 -8.44 5.94 0.86
N LYS A 63 -9.76 6.14 0.95
CA LYS A 63 -10.46 7.11 0.12
C LYS A 63 -10.01 8.54 0.40
N ALA A 64 -9.90 8.97 1.64
CA ALA A 64 -9.44 10.31 1.99
C ALA A 64 -8.01 10.57 1.52
N LEU A 65 -7.12 9.58 1.65
CA LEU A 65 -5.76 9.65 1.14
C LEU A 65 -5.71 9.72 -0.40
N ALA A 66 -6.57 8.97 -1.09
CA ALA A 66 -6.69 9.03 -2.56
C ALA A 66 -7.24 10.38 -3.02
N ASP A 67 -8.32 10.85 -2.40
CA ASP A 67 -8.95 12.15 -2.72
C ASP A 67 -7.99 13.32 -2.46
N SER A 68 -7.07 13.19 -1.50
CA SER A 68 -6.04 14.20 -1.23
C SER A 68 -4.84 14.13 -2.19
N GLY A 69 -4.80 13.17 -3.12
CA GLY A 69 -3.74 13.06 -4.11
C GLY A 69 -2.51 12.24 -3.67
N VAL A 70 -2.54 11.56 -2.53
CA VAL A 70 -1.39 10.81 -2.01
C VAL A 70 -0.86 9.80 -3.02
N PHE A 71 -1.73 9.01 -3.66
CA PHE A 71 -1.32 7.96 -4.59
C PHE A 71 -0.86 8.52 -5.95
N GLN A 72 -1.43 9.65 -6.40
CA GLN A 72 -1.01 10.38 -7.60
C GLN A 72 0.40 10.98 -7.43
N LEU A 73 0.75 11.37 -6.22
CA LEU A 73 2.06 11.95 -5.87
C LEU A 73 3.11 10.90 -5.48
N GLY A 74 2.84 9.62 -5.76
CA GLY A 74 3.79 8.52 -5.57
C GLY A 74 3.73 7.84 -4.20
N GLY A 75 2.62 8.02 -3.45
CA GLY A 75 2.30 7.15 -2.32
C GLY A 75 1.91 5.75 -2.81
N VAL A 76 2.33 4.72 -2.09
CA VAL A 76 2.06 3.32 -2.40
C VAL A 76 1.45 2.66 -1.17
N LEU A 77 0.28 2.07 -1.31
CA LEU A 77 -0.31 1.24 -0.25
C LEU A 77 0.50 -0.04 -0.13
N ILE A 78 0.90 -0.38 1.07
CA ILE A 78 1.66 -1.60 1.35
C ILE A 78 0.99 -2.42 2.46
N GLY A 79 1.68 -3.43 2.98
CA GLY A 79 1.15 -4.22 4.09
C GLY A 79 -0.03 -5.11 3.71
N THR A 80 -0.90 -5.38 4.67
CA THR A 80 -2.01 -6.35 4.49
C THR A 80 -3.12 -5.81 3.60
N HIS A 81 -3.36 -4.49 3.58
CA HIS A 81 -4.35 -3.93 2.65
C HIS A 81 -3.90 -4.05 1.20
N ALA A 82 -2.60 -3.86 0.91
CA ALA A 82 -2.06 -4.16 -0.43
C ALA A 82 -2.24 -5.65 -0.77
N PHE A 83 -1.99 -6.57 0.16
CA PHE A 83 -2.22 -8.00 -0.04
C PHE A 83 -3.68 -8.31 -0.41
N THR A 84 -4.64 -7.65 0.21
CA THR A 84 -6.07 -7.76 -0.15
C THR A 84 -6.31 -7.34 -1.60
N VAL A 85 -5.75 -6.20 -2.01
CA VAL A 85 -5.86 -5.70 -3.39
C VAL A 85 -5.20 -6.64 -4.39
N LEU A 86 -4.00 -7.14 -4.07
CA LEU A 86 -3.30 -8.12 -4.92
C LEU A 86 -4.12 -9.41 -5.13
N GLY A 87 -4.89 -9.87 -4.12
CA GLY A 87 -5.81 -10.98 -4.29
C GLY A 87 -6.86 -10.70 -5.38
N ASN A 88 -7.48 -9.53 -5.32
CA ASN A 88 -8.47 -9.11 -6.32
C ASN A 88 -7.85 -8.96 -7.72
N MET A 89 -6.63 -8.42 -7.83
CA MET A 89 -5.89 -8.27 -9.09
C MET A 89 -5.50 -9.61 -9.72
N LEU A 90 -5.24 -10.63 -8.89
CA LEU A 90 -4.90 -11.99 -9.31
C LEU A 90 -6.13 -12.89 -9.45
N GLY A 91 -7.32 -12.40 -9.15
CA GLY A 91 -8.56 -13.19 -9.20
C GLY A 91 -8.66 -14.25 -8.10
N LEU A 92 -8.04 -14.04 -6.93
CA LEU A 92 -7.87 -15.04 -5.90
C LEU A 92 -8.45 -14.62 -4.56
N ARG A 93 -8.85 -15.63 -3.78
CA ARG A 93 -9.22 -15.45 -2.37
C ARG A 93 -8.11 -15.94 -1.46
N TRP A 94 -7.54 -15.03 -0.69
CA TRP A 94 -6.54 -15.37 0.31
C TRP A 94 -7.16 -16.05 1.53
N THR A 95 -6.37 -16.81 2.27
CA THR A 95 -6.82 -17.37 3.55
C THR A 95 -7.08 -16.26 4.57
N SER A 96 -8.16 -16.35 5.33
CA SER A 96 -8.65 -15.30 6.23
C SER A 96 -7.66 -14.88 7.31
N ALA A 97 -6.82 -15.81 7.80
CA ALA A 97 -5.82 -15.52 8.83
C ALA A 97 -4.76 -14.50 8.35
N ALA A 98 -4.43 -14.50 7.05
CA ALA A 98 -3.47 -13.58 6.46
C ALA A 98 -4.02 -12.17 6.21
N LEU A 99 -5.35 -11.98 6.26
CA LEU A 99 -6.05 -10.73 5.93
C LEU A 99 -6.31 -9.80 7.12
N ARG A 100 -6.22 -10.29 8.35
CA ARG A 100 -6.56 -9.48 9.53
C ARG A 100 -5.55 -8.35 9.75
N THR A 101 -6.02 -7.11 9.64
CA THR A 101 -5.26 -5.89 9.96
C THR A 101 -6.19 -4.73 10.23
N GLN A 102 -5.69 -3.76 10.99
CA GLN A 102 -6.30 -2.44 11.18
C GLN A 102 -5.25 -1.34 10.96
N ASP A 103 -4.05 -1.73 10.52
CA ASP A 103 -2.99 -0.80 10.17
C ASP A 103 -3.04 -0.51 8.67
N VAL A 104 -3.12 0.76 8.30
CA VAL A 104 -3.00 1.25 6.93
C VAL A 104 -1.57 1.76 6.76
N ASP A 105 -0.77 1.02 6.00
CA ASP A 105 0.63 1.35 5.75
C ASP A 105 0.77 2.03 4.38
N VAL A 106 1.26 3.27 4.35
CA VAL A 106 1.55 4.00 3.11
C VAL A 106 3.03 4.29 3.02
N ALA A 107 3.65 3.80 1.96
CA ALA A 107 5.05 4.04 1.67
C ALA A 107 5.22 5.09 0.58
N MET A 108 6.26 5.91 0.69
CA MET A 108 6.59 6.92 -0.30
C MET A 108 8.09 7.17 -0.34
N ASN A 109 8.61 7.41 -1.53
CA ASN A 109 10.04 7.72 -1.67
C ASN A 109 10.27 9.20 -1.40
N ALA A 110 10.94 9.52 -0.29
CA ALA A 110 11.28 10.89 0.08
C ALA A 110 12.27 11.55 -0.90
N SER A 111 13.09 10.74 -1.61
CA SER A 111 14.13 11.22 -2.50
C SER A 111 13.64 11.53 -3.92
N VAL A 112 12.42 11.13 -4.30
CA VAL A 112 11.88 11.42 -5.62
C VAL A 112 11.32 12.83 -5.62
N SER A 113 12.13 13.77 -6.11
CA SER A 113 11.66 15.08 -6.53
C SER A 113 11.00 14.92 -7.90
N VAL A 114 9.69 14.78 -7.92
CA VAL A 114 8.96 14.75 -9.19
C VAL A 114 8.85 16.20 -9.64
N ALA A 115 9.24 16.48 -10.88
CA ALA A 115 8.98 17.77 -11.56
C ALA A 115 7.48 17.90 -11.91
N LEU A 116 6.62 17.73 -10.92
CA LEU A 116 5.20 17.97 -11.00
C LEU A 116 4.90 19.42 -10.55
N PRO A 117 3.79 20.01 -11.04
CA PRO A 117 3.30 21.28 -10.50
C PRO A 117 3.22 21.19 -8.96
N PRO A 118 3.10 22.30 -8.23
CA PRO A 118 3.09 22.34 -6.76
C PRO A 118 1.81 21.72 -6.16
N LEU A 119 1.50 20.49 -6.59
CA LEU A 119 0.46 19.66 -5.99
C LEU A 119 0.99 19.15 -4.66
N GLN A 120 0.28 19.48 -3.61
CA GLN A 120 0.58 19.01 -2.25
C GLN A 120 -0.61 18.18 -1.78
N ALA A 121 -0.31 17.03 -1.21
CA ALA A 121 -1.28 16.24 -0.46
C ALA A 121 -1.00 16.43 1.03
N ASP A 122 -1.99 16.81 1.80
CA ASP A 122 -1.86 16.98 3.25
C ASP A 122 -2.46 15.78 3.97
N ILE A 123 -1.60 14.83 4.36
CA ILE A 123 -2.05 13.60 5.05
C ILE A 123 -2.72 13.91 6.39
N PRO A 124 -2.15 14.73 7.29
CA PRO A 124 -2.83 15.13 8.52
C PRO A 124 -4.23 15.68 8.28
N LYS A 125 -4.36 16.63 7.36
CA LYS A 125 -5.64 17.25 7.02
C LYS A 125 -6.64 16.26 6.43
N ALA A 126 -6.17 15.35 5.56
CA ALA A 126 -7.02 14.29 5.01
C ALA A 126 -7.57 13.36 6.10
N LEU A 127 -6.76 13.02 7.09
CA LEU A 127 -7.18 12.20 8.24
C LEU A 127 -8.12 12.96 9.19
N GLU A 128 -7.86 14.23 9.42
CA GLU A 128 -8.71 15.11 10.23
C GLU A 128 -10.12 15.25 9.62
N SER A 129 -10.21 15.42 8.29
CA SER A 129 -11.48 15.56 7.57
C SER A 129 -12.42 14.35 7.68
N LEU A 130 -11.92 13.21 8.12
CA LEU A 130 -12.72 12.01 8.38
C LEU A 130 -13.56 12.10 9.66
N GLU A 131 -13.24 13.05 10.55
CA GLU A 131 -13.88 13.21 11.85
C GLU A 131 -13.91 11.92 12.70
N MET A 132 -12.92 11.05 12.47
CA MET A 132 -12.77 9.76 13.17
C MET A 132 -11.95 9.88 14.46
N GLY A 133 -11.41 11.05 14.77
CA GLY A 133 -10.57 11.30 15.94
C GLY A 133 -9.15 10.77 15.81
N PHE A 134 -8.56 10.88 14.61
CA PHE A 134 -7.14 10.60 14.42
C PHE A 134 -6.27 11.59 15.17
N LEU A 135 -5.31 11.08 15.92
CA LEU A 135 -4.29 11.86 16.61
C LEU A 135 -2.89 11.39 16.17
N PRO A 136 -1.94 12.31 16.03
CA PRO A 136 -0.56 11.93 15.79
C PRO A 136 -0.03 11.15 17.00
N VAL A 137 0.65 10.04 16.74
CA VAL A 137 1.32 9.26 17.80
C VAL A 137 2.64 9.95 18.11
N PRO A 138 2.89 10.41 19.34
CA PRO A 138 4.12 11.08 19.70
C PRO A 138 5.35 10.21 19.37
N ALA A 139 6.36 10.80 18.76
CA ALA A 139 7.65 10.16 18.62
C ALA A 139 8.36 10.05 19.99
N LEU A 140 9.23 9.05 20.16
CA LEU A 140 10.06 8.91 21.36
C LEU A 140 10.93 10.18 21.59
N ASP A 141 11.37 10.82 20.54
CA ASP A 141 12.01 12.14 20.57
C ASP A 141 10.98 13.18 20.13
N VAL A 142 10.57 14.02 21.07
CA VAL A 142 9.56 15.09 20.89
C VAL A 142 9.93 16.10 19.79
N LYS A 143 11.22 16.17 19.42
CA LYS A 143 11.71 17.03 18.34
C LYS A 143 11.40 16.49 16.95
N HIS A 144 10.99 15.23 16.84
CA HIS A 144 10.65 14.63 15.55
C HIS A 144 9.14 14.60 15.34
N PRO A 145 8.65 15.01 14.15
CA PRO A 145 7.22 14.92 13.84
C PRO A 145 6.76 13.46 13.79
N SER A 146 5.47 13.25 14.06
CA SER A 146 4.86 11.93 14.05
C SER A 146 4.92 11.30 12.65
N THR A 147 5.24 10.01 12.62
CA THR A 147 5.18 9.16 11.41
C THR A 147 3.95 8.28 11.39
N SER A 148 3.06 8.44 12.39
CA SER A 148 1.95 7.55 12.62
C SER A 148 0.76 8.30 13.23
N PHE A 149 -0.44 7.90 12.82
CA PHE A 149 -1.70 8.47 13.30
C PHE A 149 -2.60 7.34 13.79
N LYS A 150 -3.26 7.53 14.93
CA LYS A 150 -4.12 6.52 15.55
C LYS A 150 -5.42 7.13 16.04
N VAL A 151 -6.51 6.38 15.89
CA VAL A 151 -7.79 6.75 16.49
C VAL A 151 -7.78 6.35 17.96
N ARG A 152 -8.09 7.30 18.86
CA ARG A 152 -8.12 7.04 20.29
C ARG A 152 -9.13 5.94 20.64
N GLY A 153 -8.71 4.97 21.44
CA GLY A 153 -9.56 3.85 21.85
C GLY A 153 -9.85 2.80 20.77
N LYS A 154 -9.27 2.95 19.57
CA LYS A 154 -9.40 1.97 18.47
C LYS A 154 -8.03 1.48 18.01
N SER A 155 -8.01 0.33 17.34
CA SER A 155 -6.77 -0.22 16.78
C SER A 155 -6.45 0.36 15.41
N LEU A 156 -7.35 1.13 14.78
CA LEU A 156 -7.11 1.75 13.47
C LEU A 156 -5.95 2.73 13.54
N ARG A 157 -4.97 2.51 12.67
CA ARG A 157 -3.73 3.27 12.62
C ARG A 157 -3.32 3.52 11.17
N VAL A 158 -2.68 4.64 10.92
CA VAL A 158 -2.05 4.96 9.63
C VAL A 158 -0.56 5.17 9.88
N ASP A 159 0.28 4.39 9.23
CA ASP A 159 1.73 4.50 9.29
C ASP A 159 2.29 5.03 7.98
N VAL A 160 3.13 6.05 8.07
CA VAL A 160 3.79 6.66 6.91
C VAL A 160 5.25 6.22 6.90
N LEU A 161 5.66 5.60 5.81
CA LEU A 161 6.92 4.90 5.68
C LEU A 161 7.72 5.42 4.49
N THR A 162 9.06 5.31 4.57
CA THR A 162 9.96 5.68 3.46
C THR A 162 11.14 4.72 3.37
N PRO A 163 11.74 4.53 2.18
CA PRO A 163 12.98 3.79 2.07
C PRO A 163 14.07 4.35 2.97
N GLN A 164 14.80 3.46 3.63
CA GLN A 164 15.95 3.84 4.43
C GLN A 164 17.10 4.28 3.52
N SER A 165 17.71 5.41 3.82
CA SER A 165 18.88 5.91 3.09
C SER A 165 20.11 4.99 3.27
N ARG A 166 21.11 5.16 2.40
CA ARG A 166 22.39 4.42 2.49
C ARG A 166 23.10 4.63 3.82
N LEU A 167 22.91 5.76 4.47
CA LEU A 167 23.45 6.08 5.81
C LEU A 167 22.75 5.31 6.94
N ARG A 168 21.74 4.48 6.63
CA ARG A 168 20.99 3.65 7.58
C ARG A 168 20.40 4.43 8.76
N SER A 169 20.15 5.71 8.60
CA SER A 169 19.45 6.50 9.61
C SER A 169 18.06 5.93 9.88
N ARG A 170 17.68 5.86 11.14
CA ARG A 170 16.33 5.49 11.59
C ARG A 170 15.50 6.70 11.99
N LYS A 171 16.07 7.91 11.91
CA LYS A 171 15.35 9.14 12.26
C LYS A 171 14.24 9.40 11.24
N PRO A 172 13.06 9.82 11.67
CA PRO A 172 11.98 10.23 10.79
C PRO A 172 12.43 11.24 9.73
N VAL A 173 11.92 11.10 8.51
CA VAL A 173 12.24 11.98 7.38
C VAL A 173 11.01 12.81 7.05
N LEU A 174 11.11 14.13 7.07
CA LEU A 174 10.02 15.02 6.68
C LEU A 174 9.83 14.98 5.16
N ILE A 175 8.61 14.77 4.72
CA ILE A 175 8.20 14.76 3.32
C ILE A 175 7.24 15.92 3.10
N GLY A 176 7.79 17.08 2.73
CA GLY A 176 7.04 18.36 2.67
C GLY A 176 5.82 18.31 1.75
N ARG A 177 5.90 17.60 0.61
CA ARG A 177 4.77 17.45 -0.32
C ARG A 177 3.54 16.73 0.27
N PHE A 178 3.71 16.00 1.37
CA PHE A 178 2.65 15.29 2.08
C PHE A 178 2.37 15.87 3.47
N ASN A 179 3.07 16.93 3.84
CA ASN A 179 2.99 17.58 5.16
C ASN A 179 3.12 16.58 6.33
N VAL A 180 4.00 15.58 6.22
CA VAL A 180 4.12 14.48 7.18
C VAL A 180 5.56 14.01 7.29
N ALA A 181 5.95 13.44 8.42
CA ALA A 181 7.17 12.66 8.53
C ALA A 181 6.90 11.19 8.20
N ALA A 182 7.91 10.51 7.67
CA ALA A 182 7.88 9.10 7.36
C ALA A 182 8.98 8.34 8.12
N GLN A 183 8.65 7.14 8.59
CA GLN A 183 9.59 6.25 9.25
C GLN A 183 10.43 5.52 8.21
N PRO A 184 11.78 5.67 8.21
CA PRO A 184 12.64 4.91 7.32
C PRO A 184 12.63 3.42 7.66
N LEU A 185 12.42 2.58 6.62
CA LEU A 185 12.50 1.13 6.74
C LEU A 185 13.47 0.55 5.72
N PRO A 186 14.26 -0.47 6.10
CA PRO A 186 15.13 -1.18 5.17
C PRO A 186 14.30 -1.98 4.15
N PHE A 187 14.87 -2.21 2.98
CA PHE A 187 14.29 -2.99 1.88
C PHE A 187 13.02 -2.40 1.24
N LEU A 188 12.50 -1.29 1.74
CA LEU A 188 11.24 -0.71 1.27
C LEU A 188 11.35 -0.15 -0.15
N GLU A 189 12.53 0.33 -0.57
CA GLU A 189 12.79 0.78 -1.93
C GLU A 189 12.46 -0.31 -2.97
N PHE A 190 12.91 -1.55 -2.71
CA PHE A 190 12.60 -2.69 -3.57
C PHE A 190 11.09 -2.94 -3.68
N LEU A 191 10.37 -2.81 -2.57
CA LEU A 191 8.93 -3.08 -2.53
C LEU A 191 8.15 -2.09 -3.40
N ILE A 192 8.45 -0.79 -3.30
CA ILE A 192 7.67 0.27 -3.95
C ILE A 192 8.12 0.61 -5.36
N GLU A 193 9.25 0.09 -5.80
CA GLU A 193 9.74 0.29 -7.17
C GLU A 193 8.85 -0.42 -8.18
N GLY A 194 8.37 0.33 -9.19
CA GLY A 194 7.47 -0.19 -10.20
C GLY A 194 6.07 -0.53 -9.65
N ALA A 195 5.60 0.24 -8.66
CA ALA A 195 4.22 0.12 -8.18
C ALA A 195 3.22 0.26 -9.33
N GLU A 196 2.10 -0.45 -9.22
CA GLU A 196 1.06 -0.52 -10.24
C GLU A 196 -0.31 -0.11 -9.70
N PRO A 197 -1.23 0.36 -10.56
CA PRO A 197 -2.56 0.72 -10.12
C PRO A 197 -3.34 -0.49 -9.62
N GLY A 198 -4.04 -0.31 -8.51
CA GLY A 198 -4.95 -1.30 -7.95
C GLY A 198 -6.22 -0.64 -7.42
N ALA A 199 -7.25 -1.44 -7.16
CA ALA A 199 -8.52 -0.95 -6.64
C ALA A 199 -8.85 -1.56 -5.29
N VAL A 200 -9.16 -0.71 -4.32
CA VAL A 200 -9.77 -1.13 -3.06
C VAL A 200 -11.27 -1.30 -3.28
N VAL A 201 -11.76 -2.50 -3.07
CA VAL A 201 -13.18 -2.83 -3.21
C VAL A 201 -13.88 -2.61 -1.87
N ASN A 202 -14.66 -1.53 -1.80
CA ASN A 202 -15.58 -1.23 -0.70
C ASN A 202 -16.59 -0.21 -1.19
N GLY A 203 -17.87 -0.59 -1.29
CA GLY A 203 -18.97 0.33 -1.62
C GLY A 203 -18.81 1.16 -2.88
N GLY A 204 -17.79 1.99 -2.98
CA GLY A 204 -17.58 2.93 -4.07
C GLY A 204 -16.25 2.79 -4.82
N GLY A 205 -15.41 1.83 -4.49
CA GLY A 205 -14.10 1.66 -5.10
C GLY A 205 -13.12 2.84 -4.85
N VAL A 206 -11.84 2.54 -4.67
CA VAL A 206 -10.79 3.56 -4.53
C VAL A 206 -9.58 3.13 -5.36
N LEU A 207 -9.15 3.96 -6.29
CA LEU A 207 -7.93 3.74 -7.06
C LEU A 207 -6.70 4.13 -6.23
N ILE A 208 -5.75 3.23 -6.15
CA ILE A 208 -4.52 3.36 -5.37
C ILE A 208 -3.32 2.83 -6.15
N GLN A 209 -2.12 3.03 -5.61
CA GLN A 209 -0.91 2.34 -6.07
C GLN A 209 -0.54 1.23 -5.10
N VAL A 210 -0.19 0.06 -5.61
CA VAL A 210 0.28 -1.10 -4.84
C VAL A 210 1.58 -1.65 -5.41
N PRO A 211 2.40 -2.37 -4.63
CA PRO A 211 3.56 -3.08 -5.17
C PRO A 211 3.14 -4.15 -6.18
N THR A 212 4.00 -4.46 -7.14
CA THR A 212 3.78 -5.65 -7.97
C THR A 212 3.74 -6.92 -7.12
N PRO A 213 2.94 -7.94 -7.46
CA PRO A 213 2.80 -9.16 -6.65
C PRO A 213 4.13 -9.85 -6.37
N ALA A 214 5.03 -9.93 -7.35
CA ALA A 214 6.33 -10.58 -7.19
C ALA A 214 7.25 -9.82 -6.21
N ARG A 215 7.31 -8.49 -6.30
CA ARG A 215 8.09 -7.69 -5.35
C ARG A 215 7.49 -7.74 -3.95
N PHE A 216 6.18 -7.72 -3.84
CA PHE A 216 5.50 -7.91 -2.56
C PHE A 216 5.92 -9.23 -1.91
N ALA A 217 5.83 -10.34 -2.64
CA ALA A 217 6.17 -11.66 -2.11
C ALA A 217 7.64 -11.77 -1.70
N LEU A 218 8.58 -11.39 -2.56
CA LEU A 218 10.01 -11.44 -2.24
C LEU A 218 10.38 -10.51 -1.09
N HIS A 219 9.80 -9.30 -1.03
CA HIS A 219 10.00 -8.40 0.11
C HIS A 219 9.52 -9.03 1.43
N LYS A 220 8.34 -9.68 1.43
CA LYS A 220 7.81 -10.38 2.61
C LYS A 220 8.76 -11.49 3.07
N LEU A 221 9.38 -12.25 2.16
CA LEU A 221 10.39 -13.24 2.49
C LEU A 221 11.62 -12.61 3.16
N ILE A 222 12.10 -11.50 2.61
CA ILE A 222 13.28 -10.80 3.13
C ILE A 222 13.01 -10.27 4.55
N ILE A 223 11.90 -9.55 4.76
CA ILE A 223 11.61 -8.93 6.06
C ILE A 223 11.20 -9.94 7.14
N SER A 224 10.63 -11.09 6.76
CA SER A 224 10.26 -12.14 7.74
C SER A 224 11.46 -12.61 8.56
N ARG A 225 12.67 -12.50 8.01
CA ARG A 225 13.93 -12.94 8.65
C ARG A 225 14.63 -11.82 9.42
N GLU A 226 14.21 -10.57 9.23
CA GLU A 226 14.77 -9.41 9.93
C GLU A 226 13.98 -9.06 11.22
N ARG A 227 12.83 -9.71 11.44
CA ARG A 227 12.01 -9.45 12.62
C ARG A 227 12.63 -10.09 13.87
N GLN A 228 12.59 -9.35 14.98
CA GLN A 228 12.99 -9.85 16.29
C GLN A 228 12.07 -11.00 16.74
N ALA A 229 12.59 -11.88 17.60
CA ALA A 229 11.87 -13.03 18.13
C ALA A 229 10.49 -12.68 18.74
N ALA A 230 10.36 -11.53 19.40
CA ALA A 230 9.10 -11.06 19.97
C ALA A 230 8.00 -10.79 18.92
N LEU A 231 8.32 -10.79 17.62
CA LEU A 231 7.40 -10.54 16.52
C LEU A 231 7.13 -11.79 15.65
N HIS A 232 7.24 -12.99 16.24
CA HIS A 232 7.04 -14.27 15.53
C HIS A 232 5.72 -14.32 14.75
N GLY A 233 4.60 -13.91 15.34
CA GLY A 233 3.29 -13.91 14.67
C GLY A 233 3.25 -13.03 13.42
N LYS A 234 3.97 -11.88 13.42
CA LYS A 234 4.11 -11.05 12.22
C LYS A 234 5.00 -11.72 11.16
N SER A 235 6.05 -12.42 11.57
CA SER A 235 6.92 -13.17 10.67
C SER A 235 6.17 -14.31 9.96
N GLU A 236 5.39 -15.09 10.69
CA GLU A 236 4.56 -16.16 10.12
C GLU A 236 3.50 -15.64 9.16
N LYS A 237 2.87 -14.52 9.51
CA LYS A 237 1.93 -13.82 8.61
C LYS A 237 2.63 -13.38 7.32
N ASP A 238 3.82 -12.79 7.40
CA ASP A 238 4.59 -12.37 6.23
C ASP A 238 4.94 -13.57 5.34
N LEU A 239 5.37 -14.70 5.91
CA LEU A 239 5.64 -15.93 5.18
C LEU A 239 4.39 -16.53 4.54
N SER A 240 3.26 -16.53 5.25
CA SER A 240 1.98 -17.01 4.72
C SER A 240 1.50 -16.15 3.54
N GLN A 241 1.59 -14.83 3.64
CA GLN A 241 1.26 -13.92 2.54
C GLN A 241 2.17 -14.14 1.34
N ALA A 242 3.48 -14.26 1.56
CA ALA A 242 4.44 -14.54 0.49
C ALA A 242 4.15 -15.88 -0.19
N ALA A 243 3.94 -16.94 0.58
CA ALA A 243 3.66 -18.28 0.05
C ALA A 243 2.41 -18.32 -0.84
N GLN A 244 1.34 -17.64 -0.45
CA GLN A 244 0.11 -17.59 -1.22
C GLN A 244 0.31 -16.87 -2.56
N VAL A 245 0.99 -15.71 -2.57
CA VAL A 245 1.29 -14.98 -3.81
C VAL A 245 2.24 -15.79 -4.71
N ILE A 246 3.28 -16.39 -4.15
CA ILE A 246 4.26 -17.20 -4.90
C ILE A 246 3.58 -18.39 -5.56
N SER A 247 2.72 -19.12 -4.84
CA SER A 247 2.03 -20.29 -5.39
C SER A 247 1.29 -19.99 -6.68
N VAL A 248 0.74 -18.78 -6.80
CA VAL A 248 0.06 -18.34 -8.03
C VAL A 248 1.04 -17.89 -9.10
N LEU A 249 2.03 -17.08 -8.72
CA LEU A 249 2.98 -16.53 -9.68
C LEU A 249 3.83 -17.60 -10.33
N VAL A 250 4.16 -18.67 -9.61
CA VAL A 250 4.92 -19.80 -10.17
C VAL A 250 4.16 -20.50 -11.26
N ASP A 251 2.84 -20.67 -11.10
CA ASP A 251 2.00 -21.37 -12.08
C ASP A 251 1.59 -20.44 -13.23
N GLU A 252 1.18 -19.21 -12.94
CA GLU A 252 0.57 -18.31 -13.91
C GLU A 252 1.54 -17.30 -14.56
N ARG A 253 2.52 -16.83 -13.80
CA ARG A 253 3.41 -15.71 -14.19
C ARG A 253 4.86 -15.92 -13.75
N PRO A 254 5.52 -17.05 -14.06
CA PRO A 254 6.88 -17.35 -13.58
C PRO A 254 7.92 -16.32 -14.00
N GLY A 255 7.79 -15.74 -15.20
CA GLY A 255 8.70 -14.71 -15.70
C GLY A 255 8.70 -13.42 -14.85
N VAL A 256 7.55 -13.01 -14.31
CA VAL A 256 7.46 -11.84 -13.42
C VAL A 256 8.21 -12.10 -12.11
N LEU A 257 8.13 -13.32 -11.59
CA LEU A 257 8.87 -13.73 -10.41
C LEU A 257 10.39 -13.77 -10.66
N GLN A 258 10.82 -14.25 -11.84
CA GLN A 258 12.22 -14.24 -12.24
C GLN A 258 12.79 -12.83 -12.38
N LEU A 259 12.06 -11.91 -13.02
CA LEU A 259 12.47 -10.49 -13.12
C LEU A 259 12.61 -9.82 -11.74
N ALA A 260 11.69 -10.11 -10.83
CA ALA A 260 11.81 -9.59 -9.46
C ALA A 260 13.01 -10.22 -8.71
N TRP A 261 13.33 -11.49 -8.97
CA TRP A 261 14.52 -12.13 -8.42
C TRP A 261 15.82 -11.50 -8.96
N GLU A 262 15.92 -11.25 -10.25
CA GLU A 262 17.07 -10.52 -10.85
C GLU A 262 17.27 -9.14 -10.18
N ALA A 263 16.17 -8.46 -9.87
CA ALA A 263 16.23 -7.20 -9.14
C ALA A 263 16.77 -7.36 -7.71
N VAL A 264 16.53 -8.50 -7.05
CA VAL A 264 17.15 -8.86 -5.77
C VAL A 264 18.64 -9.16 -5.94
N GLU A 265 19.02 -9.89 -7.00
CA GLU A 265 20.42 -10.21 -7.30
C GLU A 265 21.28 -8.95 -7.54
N LYS A 266 20.76 -8.00 -8.31
CA LYS A 266 21.41 -6.70 -8.58
C LYS A 266 21.68 -5.89 -7.30
N ARG A 267 20.96 -6.14 -6.21
CA ARG A 267 21.15 -5.50 -4.89
C ARG A 267 22.22 -6.18 -4.03
N GLY A 268 22.76 -7.30 -4.50
CA GLY A 268 23.96 -7.94 -3.97
C GLY A 268 23.71 -9.03 -2.93
N ALA A 269 24.83 -9.57 -2.47
CA ALA A 269 24.88 -10.82 -1.69
C ALA A 269 24.04 -10.83 -0.42
N GLY A 270 23.93 -9.70 0.27
CA GLY A 270 23.14 -9.59 1.50
C GLY A 270 21.63 -9.75 1.27
N TRP A 271 21.12 -9.24 0.15
CA TRP A 271 19.74 -9.38 -0.26
C TRP A 271 19.40 -10.82 -0.62
N ILE A 272 20.24 -11.42 -1.47
CA ILE A 272 20.06 -12.81 -1.89
C ILE A 272 20.03 -13.75 -0.67
N ARG A 273 20.94 -13.59 0.28
CA ARG A 273 21.00 -14.40 1.50
C ARG A 273 19.68 -14.36 2.28
N ARG A 274 19.10 -13.16 2.44
CA ARG A 274 17.82 -12.97 3.14
C ARG A 274 16.66 -13.58 2.38
N ALA A 275 16.62 -13.37 1.06
CA ALA A 275 15.58 -13.94 0.21
C ALA A 275 15.61 -15.48 0.26
N ILE A 276 16.79 -16.11 0.14
CA ILE A 276 16.96 -17.56 0.26
C ILE A 276 16.52 -18.06 1.64
N ALA A 277 16.93 -17.39 2.72
CA ALA A 277 16.52 -17.76 4.06
C ALA A 277 14.99 -17.65 4.26
N GLY A 278 14.34 -16.68 3.59
CA GLY A 278 12.88 -16.57 3.56
C GLY A 278 12.23 -17.68 2.75
N ILE A 279 12.79 -18.04 1.58
CA ILE A 279 12.33 -19.18 0.78
C ILE A 279 12.42 -20.47 1.59
N ASP A 280 13.54 -20.72 2.28
CA ASP A 280 13.70 -21.90 3.13
C ASP A 280 12.68 -21.94 4.28
N ALA A 281 12.34 -20.77 4.83
CA ALA A 281 11.33 -20.68 5.88
C ALA A 281 9.91 -21.00 5.40
N ILE A 282 9.59 -20.77 4.10
CA ILE A 282 8.30 -21.17 3.51
C ILE A 282 8.05 -22.67 3.67
N LYS A 283 9.10 -23.51 3.62
CA LYS A 283 8.96 -24.96 3.73
C LYS A 283 8.12 -25.42 4.93
N ARG A 284 8.17 -24.65 6.03
CA ARG A 284 7.40 -24.95 7.25
C ARG A 284 5.92 -24.55 7.13
N VAL A 285 5.62 -23.54 6.33
CA VAL A 285 4.27 -22.97 6.18
C VAL A 285 3.54 -23.59 5.00
N ASN A 286 4.26 -23.80 3.89
CA ASN A 286 3.73 -24.36 2.65
C ASN A 286 4.85 -25.09 1.88
N PRO A 287 5.07 -26.40 2.12
CA PRO A 287 6.10 -27.18 1.45
C PRO A 287 5.99 -27.16 -0.08
N MET A 288 4.76 -27.23 -0.61
CA MET A 288 4.51 -27.23 -2.07
C MET A 288 4.93 -25.90 -2.71
N ALA A 289 4.62 -24.76 -2.08
CA ALA A 289 5.09 -23.47 -2.55
C ALA A 289 6.62 -23.37 -2.53
N HIS A 290 7.27 -23.96 -1.52
CA HIS A 290 8.72 -24.02 -1.44
C HIS A 290 9.34 -24.81 -2.62
N GLU A 291 8.80 -25.99 -2.95
CA GLU A 291 9.28 -26.81 -4.08
C GLU A 291 9.12 -26.06 -5.40
N LYS A 292 7.93 -25.50 -5.63
CA LYS A 292 7.61 -24.77 -6.86
C LYS A 292 8.53 -23.54 -7.04
N ILE A 293 8.76 -22.74 -6.01
CA ILE A 293 9.64 -21.57 -6.13
C ILE A 293 11.08 -21.96 -6.39
N CYS A 294 11.58 -23.05 -5.78
CA CYS A 294 12.92 -23.57 -6.03
C CYS A 294 13.11 -24.13 -7.45
N ALA A 295 12.03 -24.55 -8.10
CA ALA A 295 12.06 -24.98 -9.50
C ALA A 295 12.13 -23.80 -10.49
N VAL A 296 11.50 -22.66 -10.14
CA VAL A 296 11.42 -21.48 -11.01
C VAL A 296 12.60 -20.53 -10.82
N LEU A 297 13.04 -20.30 -9.57
CA LEU A 297 14.14 -19.41 -9.26
C LEU A 297 15.48 -20.14 -9.19
N PRO A 298 16.61 -19.52 -9.61
CA PRO A 298 17.93 -20.16 -9.63
C PRO A 298 18.56 -20.28 -8.23
N VAL A 299 17.77 -20.62 -7.20
CA VAL A 299 18.21 -20.71 -5.80
C VAL A 299 19.35 -21.69 -5.62
N ALA A 300 19.29 -22.84 -6.27
CA ALA A 300 20.33 -23.88 -6.18
C ALA A 300 21.67 -23.43 -6.79
N ARG A 301 21.64 -22.74 -7.95
CA ARG A 301 22.84 -22.19 -8.59
C ARG A 301 23.48 -21.11 -7.71
N THR A 302 22.67 -20.27 -7.14
CA THR A 302 23.11 -19.16 -6.29
C THR A 302 23.69 -19.65 -4.94
N ARG A 303 23.26 -20.82 -4.44
CA ARG A 303 23.88 -21.49 -3.28
C ARG A 303 25.29 -22.02 -3.60
N ARG A 304 25.47 -22.69 -4.76
CA ARG A 304 26.75 -23.28 -5.18
C ARG A 304 27.83 -22.24 -5.51
N ALA A 305 27.48 -21.09 -6.01
CA ALA A 305 28.43 -20.03 -6.31
C ALA A 305 29.03 -19.35 -5.06
N ARG A 306 28.71 -19.83 -3.86
CA ARG A 306 29.09 -19.22 -2.57
C ARG A 306 29.73 -20.19 -1.57
N THR A 307 29.78 -21.47 -1.92
CA THR A 307 30.68 -22.46 -1.30
C THR A 307 31.99 -22.50 -2.02
#